data_2a34e7852b41eb905299a9e7d3bf6d79
#
_entry.id   2a34e7852b41eb905299a9e7d3bf6d79
#
_cell.length_a   1.000
_cell.length_b   1.000
_cell.length_c   1.000
_cell.angle_alpha   90.00
_cell.angle_beta   90.00
_cell.angle_gamma   90.00
#
_symmetry.space_group_name_H-M   'P 1'
#
loop_
_entity.id
_entity.type
_entity.pdbx_description
1 polymer ?
#
loop_
_entity_poly.entity_id
_entity_poly.type
_entity_poly.pdbx_seq_one_letter_code
_entity_poly.pdbx_strand_id
1 'polypeptide(L)'
;MRRALLLLLAGLLTACGPQGQGEGDRTPPAARQGAAPAPATGVNPLERAALAAGVVADGQELSPVGLYRQRHEAGRDSLCILPPPKGKEGEPMRFGLEASFGENIECHGQGDAKPSGDKLILNFSRSACLIVARYEGDRILLPGTLDSACRKLCSERGSLEGVSFPRVSREASVAAAAEARGGGALCPAA
;
A
#
# COMPACT_ATOMS: atom_id res chain seq x y z
N MET A 1 -33.43 -10.52 -43.00
CA MET A 1 -34.88 -10.90 -42.88
C MET A 1 -35.24 -10.93 -41.40
N ARG A 2 -36.25 -10.08 -41.01
CA ARG A 2 -37.14 -10.16 -39.86
C ARG A 2 -36.51 -9.96 -38.49
N ARG A 3 -36.84 -8.93 -37.82
CA ARG A 3 -37.99 -8.22 -37.15
C ARG A 3 -37.58 -8.12 -35.68
N ALA A 4 -37.25 -6.95 -35.16
CA ALA A 4 -38.13 -5.99 -34.50
C ALA A 4 -38.98 -6.62 -33.37
N LEU A 5 -38.63 -6.28 -32.12
CA LEU A 5 -39.60 -6.11 -31.05
C LEU A 5 -39.15 -5.06 -30.05
N LEU A 6 -39.75 -3.90 -30.18
CA LEU A 6 -39.86 -2.82 -29.21
C LEU A 6 -40.78 -3.30 -28.08
N LEU A 7 -40.41 -3.09 -26.82
CA LEU A 7 -41.37 -2.95 -25.74
C LEU A 7 -40.94 -1.82 -24.82
N LEU A 8 -41.66 -0.73 -24.95
CA LEU A 8 -41.85 0.39 -24.04
C LEU A 8 -42.50 -0.11 -22.75
N LEU A 9 -41.97 0.27 -21.60
CA LEU A 9 -42.77 0.38 -20.38
C LEU A 9 -42.37 1.68 -19.66
N ALA A 10 -43.28 2.65 -19.80
CA ALA A 10 -43.37 3.85 -18.99
C ALA A 10 -44.14 3.52 -17.71
N GLY A 11 -43.73 4.13 -16.60
CA GLY A 11 -44.47 3.98 -15.32
C GLY A 11 -43.82 4.81 -14.23
N LEU A 12 -44.21 5.99 -14.13
CA LEU A 12 -44.99 6.73 -13.09
C LEU A 12 -44.16 7.26 -11.94
N LEU A 13 -44.03 8.60 -12.00
CA LEU A 13 -43.78 9.55 -10.89
C LEU A 13 -44.85 9.46 -9.82
N THR A 14 -44.45 9.45 -8.57
CA THR A 14 -45.29 9.97 -7.49
C THR A 14 -44.43 10.82 -6.57
N ALA A 15 -44.61 12.09 -6.70
CA ALA A 15 -44.25 13.12 -5.75
C ALA A 15 -45.26 13.15 -4.59
N CYS A 16 -44.79 13.16 -3.36
CA CYS A 16 -45.60 13.63 -2.22
C CYS A 16 -44.70 14.41 -1.28
N GLY A 17 -44.84 15.73 -1.34
CA GLY A 17 -44.47 16.60 -0.25
C GLY A 17 -45.70 16.85 0.66
N PRO A 18 -45.50 17.20 1.91
CA PRO A 18 -46.33 18.24 2.50
C PRO A 18 -45.50 19.40 3.06
N GLN A 19 -45.93 20.57 2.66
CA GLN A 19 -45.65 21.85 3.31
C GLN A 19 -46.28 21.86 4.68
N GLY A 20 -45.46 22.16 5.68
CA GLY A 20 -45.90 22.56 7.00
C GLY A 20 -45.31 23.92 7.33
N GLN A 21 -46.07 24.96 7.07
CA GLN A 21 -45.81 26.29 7.62
C GLN A 21 -46.15 26.28 9.11
N GLY A 22 -45.16 26.61 9.91
CA GLY A 22 -45.29 26.89 11.33
C GLY A 22 -44.42 28.09 11.66
N GLU A 23 -44.97 29.27 11.51
CA GLU A 23 -44.42 30.51 12.04
C GLU A 23 -44.41 30.42 13.57
N GLY A 24 -43.27 30.36 14.17
CA GLY A 24 -43.03 30.44 15.60
C GLY A 24 -41.75 31.18 15.85
N ASP A 25 -41.93 32.49 16.08
CA ASP A 25 -40.90 33.40 16.60
C ASP A 25 -40.29 32.80 17.88
N ARG A 26 -39.05 32.30 17.78
CA ARG A 26 -38.20 31.94 18.92
C ARG A 26 -36.79 32.44 18.64
N THR A 27 -36.48 33.56 19.28
CA THR A 27 -35.14 34.08 19.46
C THR A 27 -34.18 32.92 19.81
N PRO A 28 -33.12 32.65 19.05
CA PRO A 28 -32.17 31.60 19.42
C PRO A 28 -31.34 32.06 20.63
N PRO A 29 -31.19 31.22 21.67
CA PRO A 29 -30.24 31.51 22.73
C PRO A 29 -28.84 31.54 22.14
N ALA A 30 -28.05 32.55 22.54
CA ALA A 30 -26.68 32.75 22.15
C ALA A 30 -25.90 31.42 22.21
N ALA A 31 -25.40 30.94 21.05
CA ALA A 31 -24.52 29.82 20.96
C ALA A 31 -23.27 30.12 21.80
N ARG A 32 -23.15 29.44 22.93
CA ARG A 32 -21.85 29.32 23.61
C ARG A 32 -20.90 28.74 22.62
N GLN A 33 -19.91 29.52 22.18
CA GLN A 33 -18.77 29.05 21.46
C GLN A 33 -18.07 28.00 22.35
N GLY A 34 -18.39 26.73 22.10
CA GLY A 34 -17.67 25.64 22.71
C GLY A 34 -16.21 25.75 22.24
N ALA A 35 -15.31 25.90 23.21
CA ALA A 35 -13.88 25.82 22.97
C ALA A 35 -13.62 24.57 22.15
N ALA A 36 -12.90 24.71 21.05
CA ALA A 36 -12.43 23.57 20.25
C ALA A 36 -11.73 22.58 21.20
N PRO A 37 -12.06 21.27 21.15
CA PRO A 37 -11.36 20.31 21.97
C PRO A 37 -9.89 20.36 21.61
N ALA A 38 -9.02 20.55 22.61
CA ALA A 38 -7.59 20.41 22.45
C ALA A 38 -7.29 19.05 21.82
N PRO A 39 -6.28 18.95 20.95
CA PRO A 39 -5.92 17.67 20.34
C PRO A 39 -5.62 16.68 21.46
N ALA A 40 -6.43 15.65 21.56
CA ALA A 40 -6.25 14.58 22.53
C ALA A 40 -4.95 13.83 22.17
N THR A 41 -3.89 14.08 22.91
CA THR A 41 -2.61 13.34 22.85
C THR A 41 -2.74 11.96 23.51
N GLY A 42 -3.79 11.24 23.22
CA GLY A 42 -4.04 9.92 23.77
C GLY A 42 -4.77 9.04 22.75
N VAL A 43 -4.33 7.81 22.63
CA VAL A 43 -5.00 6.77 21.85
C VAL A 43 -6.47 6.71 22.28
N ASN A 44 -7.38 6.79 21.30
CA ASN A 44 -8.83 6.74 21.53
C ASN A 44 -9.17 5.44 22.30
N PRO A 45 -10.07 5.48 23.30
CA PRO A 45 -10.49 4.28 24.03
C PRO A 45 -10.96 3.14 23.13
N LEU A 46 -11.62 3.45 22.02
CA LEU A 46 -12.07 2.47 21.03
C LEU A 46 -10.89 1.84 20.28
N GLU A 47 -9.90 2.65 19.90
CA GLU A 47 -8.67 2.18 19.26
C GLU A 47 -7.87 1.27 20.20
N ARG A 48 -7.77 1.65 21.48
CA ARG A 48 -7.14 0.81 22.51
C ARG A 48 -7.85 -0.51 22.69
N ALA A 49 -9.19 -0.51 22.69
CA ALA A 49 -9.97 -1.74 22.78
C ALA A 49 -9.80 -2.63 21.53
N ALA A 50 -9.72 -2.02 20.34
CA ALA A 50 -9.50 -2.74 19.10
C ALA A 50 -8.09 -3.34 19.01
N LEU A 51 -7.07 -2.63 19.48
CA LEU A 51 -5.70 -3.12 19.63
C LEU A 51 -5.64 -4.28 20.64
N ALA A 52 -6.26 -4.14 21.82
CA ALA A 52 -6.30 -5.17 22.84
C ALA A 52 -7.06 -6.43 22.40
N ALA A 53 -8.07 -6.27 21.54
CA ALA A 53 -8.82 -7.38 20.94
C ALA A 53 -8.11 -8.00 19.71
N GLY A 54 -6.96 -7.45 19.27
CA GLY A 54 -6.23 -7.93 18.09
C GLY A 54 -6.97 -7.69 16.77
N VAL A 55 -8.00 -6.84 16.76
CA VAL A 55 -8.80 -6.52 15.56
C VAL A 55 -8.05 -5.53 14.66
N VAL A 56 -7.20 -4.70 15.25
CA VAL A 56 -6.33 -3.76 14.54
C VAL A 56 -4.90 -4.04 14.98
N ALA A 57 -4.00 -4.22 14.02
CA ALA A 57 -2.57 -4.32 14.33
C ALA A 57 -2.07 -2.96 14.80
N ASP A 58 -1.25 -2.93 15.86
CA ASP A 58 -0.56 -1.72 16.26
C ASP A 58 0.35 -1.27 15.09
N GLY A 59 0.18 -0.04 14.63
CA GLY A 59 0.97 0.52 13.53
C GLY A 59 2.49 0.53 13.81
N GLN A 60 2.89 0.40 15.09
CA GLN A 60 4.29 0.23 15.48
C GLN A 60 4.80 -1.22 15.34
N GLU A 61 3.91 -2.21 15.31
CA GLU A 61 4.29 -3.62 15.12
C GLU A 61 4.35 -4.06 13.66
N LEU A 62 3.99 -3.21 12.72
CA LEU A 62 4.00 -3.52 11.29
C LEU A 62 5.40 -3.34 10.69
N SER A 63 6.35 -4.18 11.13
CA SER A 63 7.65 -4.25 10.46
C SER A 63 7.49 -4.71 9.01
N PRO A 64 8.06 -4.00 8.02
CA PRO A 64 8.06 -4.45 6.62
C PRO A 64 9.06 -5.58 6.34
N VAL A 65 9.82 -6.02 7.33
CA VAL A 65 10.76 -7.14 7.19
C VAL A 65 10.04 -8.40 6.76
N GLY A 66 10.61 -9.13 5.81
CA GLY A 66 10.07 -10.38 5.33
C GLY A 66 10.24 -10.62 3.84
N LEU A 67 9.61 -11.68 3.37
CA LEU A 67 9.55 -12.06 1.97
C LEU A 67 8.14 -11.82 1.45
N TYR A 68 8.08 -11.18 0.29
CA TYR A 68 6.88 -10.91 -0.49
C TYR A 68 7.01 -11.57 -1.84
N ARG A 69 5.93 -12.20 -2.33
CA ARG A 69 6.00 -12.96 -3.57
C ARG A 69 4.63 -13.12 -4.19
N GLN A 70 4.56 -12.88 -5.49
CA GLN A 70 3.37 -13.12 -6.30
C GLN A 70 3.74 -13.99 -7.49
N ARG A 71 2.87 -14.95 -7.84
CA ARG A 71 2.96 -15.74 -9.07
C ARG A 71 1.84 -15.33 -10.01
N HIS A 72 2.15 -15.26 -11.29
CA HIS A 72 1.23 -14.96 -12.37
C HIS A 72 1.71 -15.63 -13.67
N GLU A 73 0.96 -15.54 -14.72
CA GLU A 73 1.26 -16.21 -16.00
C GLU A 73 2.63 -15.80 -16.59
N ALA A 74 3.00 -14.52 -16.43
CA ALA A 74 4.29 -14.02 -16.92
C ALA A 74 5.50 -14.44 -16.06
N GLY A 75 5.26 -15.02 -14.87
CA GLY A 75 6.33 -15.47 -13.99
C GLY A 75 6.10 -15.28 -12.51
N ARG A 76 7.12 -14.80 -11.83
CA ARG A 76 7.09 -14.58 -10.38
C ARG A 76 7.72 -13.25 -10.05
N ASP A 77 7.00 -12.44 -9.29
CA ASP A 77 7.51 -11.25 -8.64
C ASP A 77 7.98 -11.58 -7.23
N SER A 78 9.07 -11.00 -6.81
CA SER A 78 9.63 -11.21 -5.47
C SER A 78 10.20 -9.90 -4.94
N LEU A 79 9.97 -9.66 -3.65
CA LEU A 79 10.57 -8.57 -2.89
C LEU A 79 10.99 -9.12 -1.52
N CYS A 80 12.24 -8.96 -1.15
CA CYS A 80 12.74 -9.25 0.18
C CYS A 80 13.09 -7.96 0.90
N ILE A 81 12.84 -7.91 2.20
CA ILE A 81 13.27 -6.81 3.07
C ILE A 81 13.95 -7.42 4.30
N LEU A 82 15.17 -6.99 4.56
CA LEU A 82 15.98 -7.40 5.70
C LEU A 82 16.11 -6.27 6.72
N PRO A 83 16.15 -6.59 8.01
CA PRO A 83 16.40 -5.58 9.03
C PRO A 83 17.79 -4.97 8.86
N PRO A 84 18.08 -3.85 9.50
CA PRO A 84 19.44 -3.34 9.63
C PRO A 84 20.38 -4.41 10.21
N PRO A 85 21.67 -4.38 9.91
CA PRO A 85 22.65 -5.26 10.54
C PRO A 85 22.60 -5.13 12.07
N LYS A 86 22.87 -6.23 12.78
CA LYS A 86 22.90 -6.22 14.25
C LYS A 86 23.88 -5.14 14.76
N GLY A 87 23.43 -4.36 15.73
CA GLY A 87 24.21 -3.25 16.30
C GLY A 87 24.15 -1.96 15.48
N LYS A 88 23.31 -1.92 14.45
CA LYS A 88 23.13 -0.77 13.54
C LYS A 88 21.66 -0.41 13.36
N GLU A 89 20.90 -0.40 14.45
CA GLU A 89 19.43 -0.21 14.45
C GLU A 89 19.01 1.16 13.85
N GLY A 90 19.93 2.10 13.72
CA GLY A 90 19.71 3.41 13.07
C GLY A 90 19.91 3.41 11.55
N GLU A 91 20.50 2.35 11.00
CA GLU A 91 20.69 2.23 9.56
C GLU A 91 19.38 1.83 8.85
N PRO A 92 19.24 2.13 7.54
CA PRO A 92 18.09 1.67 6.77
C PRO A 92 18.06 0.15 6.66
N MET A 93 16.86 -0.39 6.49
CA MET A 93 16.65 -1.77 6.06
C MET A 93 17.21 -1.95 4.65
N ARG A 94 17.50 -3.19 4.26
CA ARG A 94 17.94 -3.51 2.89
C ARG A 94 16.84 -4.25 2.16
N PHE A 95 16.72 -4.02 0.88
CA PHE A 95 15.78 -4.74 0.05
C PHE A 95 16.39 -5.21 -1.26
N GLY A 96 15.75 -6.23 -1.83
CA GLY A 96 15.97 -6.67 -3.19
C GLY A 96 14.64 -7.00 -3.84
N LEU A 97 14.51 -6.67 -5.11
CA LEU A 97 13.26 -6.76 -5.87
C LEU A 97 13.53 -7.32 -7.25
N GLU A 98 12.64 -8.19 -7.70
CA GLU A 98 12.50 -8.62 -9.09
C GLU A 98 11.01 -8.72 -9.46
N ALA A 99 10.66 -8.32 -10.69
CA ALA A 99 9.33 -8.47 -11.27
C ALA A 99 9.46 -8.95 -12.72
N SER A 100 8.53 -9.81 -13.13
CA SER A 100 8.56 -10.48 -14.43
C SER A 100 7.33 -10.12 -15.25
N PHE A 101 7.52 -9.78 -16.52
CA PHE A 101 6.48 -9.36 -17.45
C PHE A 101 6.42 -10.22 -18.72
N GLY A 102 6.98 -11.42 -18.66
CA GLY A 102 7.07 -12.35 -19.77
C GLY A 102 8.50 -12.75 -20.12
N GLU A 103 8.67 -13.37 -21.28
CA GLU A 103 9.99 -13.80 -21.72
C GLU A 103 10.95 -12.61 -21.88
N ASN A 104 12.05 -12.63 -21.11
CA ASN A 104 13.12 -11.65 -21.12
C ASN A 104 12.71 -10.21 -20.73
N ILE A 105 11.46 -10.00 -20.28
CA ILE A 105 11.02 -8.70 -19.78
C ILE A 105 10.96 -8.77 -18.27
N GLU A 106 11.90 -8.13 -17.63
CA GLU A 106 12.04 -8.15 -16.17
C GLU A 106 12.53 -6.81 -15.63
N CYS A 107 12.16 -6.54 -14.39
CA CYS A 107 12.70 -5.45 -13.61
C CYS A 107 13.41 -6.02 -12.39
N HIS A 108 14.55 -5.48 -12.02
CA HIS A 108 15.28 -5.88 -10.83
C HIS A 108 16.01 -4.71 -10.20
N GLY A 109 16.23 -4.79 -8.91
CA GLY A 109 17.02 -3.81 -8.20
C GLY A 109 17.17 -4.14 -6.73
N GLN A 110 18.16 -3.53 -6.12
CA GLN A 110 18.49 -3.65 -4.71
C GLN A 110 18.79 -2.28 -4.12
N GLY A 111 18.64 -2.13 -2.81
CA GLY A 111 18.93 -0.87 -2.16
C GLY A 111 18.48 -0.82 -0.70
N ASP A 112 18.20 0.39 -0.25
CA ASP A 112 17.82 0.69 1.11
C ASP A 112 16.31 0.95 1.20
N ALA A 113 15.69 0.42 2.26
CA ALA A 113 14.28 0.60 2.56
C ALA A 113 14.10 1.33 3.89
N LYS A 114 13.24 2.35 3.92
CA LYS A 114 12.93 3.11 5.13
C LYS A 114 11.42 3.22 5.30
N PRO A 115 10.85 2.72 6.42
CA PRO A 115 9.44 2.91 6.71
C PRO A 115 9.16 4.36 7.12
N SER A 116 7.98 4.86 6.75
CA SER A 116 7.50 6.21 7.10
C SER A 116 5.97 6.20 7.16
N GLY A 117 5.41 5.93 8.34
CA GLY A 117 3.97 5.72 8.53
C GLY A 117 3.49 4.50 7.73
N ASP A 118 2.47 4.70 6.90
CA ASP A 118 1.90 3.72 5.97
C ASP A 118 2.69 3.56 4.66
N LYS A 119 3.87 4.17 4.59
CA LYS A 119 4.70 4.17 3.39
C LYS A 119 6.03 3.46 3.63
N LEU A 120 6.58 2.95 2.54
CA LEU A 120 7.91 2.38 2.48
C LEU A 120 8.70 3.08 1.37
N ILE A 121 9.77 3.76 1.75
CA ILE A 121 10.65 4.45 0.82
C ILE A 121 11.72 3.47 0.37
N LEU A 122 11.75 3.15 -0.91
CA LEU A 122 12.73 2.26 -1.56
C LEU A 122 13.71 3.11 -2.35
N ASN A 123 14.96 3.14 -1.91
CA ASN A 123 16.04 3.86 -2.59
C ASN A 123 16.99 2.87 -3.25
N PHE A 124 17.06 2.88 -4.58
CA PHE A 124 17.83 1.91 -5.36
C PHE A 124 19.30 2.30 -5.48
N SER A 125 20.20 1.43 -5.03
CA SER A 125 21.64 1.72 -4.89
C SER A 125 22.36 1.98 -6.21
N ARG A 126 21.85 1.50 -7.34
CA ARG A 126 22.52 1.59 -8.66
C ARG A 126 21.77 2.48 -9.66
N SER A 127 20.79 3.23 -9.20
CA SER A 127 20.02 4.15 -10.04
C SER A 127 19.57 5.34 -9.22
N ALA A 128 19.17 6.44 -9.87
CA ALA A 128 18.54 7.57 -9.20
C ALA A 128 17.05 7.30 -8.89
N CYS A 129 16.59 6.05 -9.00
CA CYS A 129 15.20 5.68 -8.72
C CYS A 129 14.95 5.68 -7.21
N LEU A 130 13.86 6.37 -6.83
CA LEU A 130 13.29 6.34 -5.50
C LEU A 130 11.80 6.07 -5.64
N ILE A 131 11.31 5.02 -4.97
CA ILE A 131 9.91 4.65 -4.98
C ILE A 131 9.32 4.83 -3.58
N VAL A 132 8.21 5.55 -3.49
CA VAL A 132 7.41 5.66 -2.27
C VAL A 132 6.24 4.69 -2.41
N ALA A 133 6.42 3.48 -1.94
CA ALA A 133 5.42 2.44 -1.95
C ALA A 133 4.42 2.60 -0.79
N ARG A 134 3.18 2.14 -0.96
CA ARG A 134 2.23 1.98 0.14
C ARG A 134 2.45 0.63 0.82
N TYR A 135 2.49 0.65 2.14
CA TYR A 135 2.67 -0.53 2.95
C TYR A 135 1.42 -0.79 3.80
N GLU A 136 0.77 -1.91 3.58
CA GLU A 136 -0.50 -2.29 4.19
C GLU A 136 -0.35 -3.44 5.21
N GLY A 137 0.87 -3.67 5.71
CA GLY A 137 1.15 -4.73 6.67
C GLY A 137 1.39 -6.11 6.04
N ASP A 138 0.52 -6.56 5.18
CA ASP A 138 0.62 -7.84 4.45
C ASP A 138 0.94 -7.67 2.95
N ARG A 139 1.06 -6.42 2.50
CA ARG A 139 1.29 -6.09 1.10
C ARG A 139 2.09 -4.81 0.95
N ILE A 140 2.92 -4.78 -0.08
CA ILE A 140 3.59 -3.57 -0.57
C ILE A 140 3.07 -3.30 -1.97
N LEU A 141 2.55 -2.08 -2.19
CA LEU A 141 1.98 -1.64 -3.45
C LEU A 141 2.80 -0.49 -4.01
N LEU A 142 3.37 -0.66 -5.19
CA LEU A 142 4.09 0.40 -5.88
C LEU A 142 3.10 1.39 -6.53
N PRO A 143 3.44 2.67 -6.63
CA PRO A 143 2.55 3.67 -7.23
C PRO A 143 2.30 3.39 -8.72
N GLY A 144 1.14 3.80 -9.22
CA GLY A 144 0.76 3.66 -10.63
C GLY A 144 1.52 4.57 -11.58
N THR A 145 2.34 5.49 -11.06
CA THR A 145 3.24 6.35 -11.84
C THR A 145 4.56 6.46 -11.11
N LEU A 146 5.65 6.22 -11.82
CA LEU A 146 7.01 6.27 -11.32
C LEU A 146 7.84 7.32 -12.05
N ASP A 147 8.89 7.80 -11.38
CA ASP A 147 9.89 8.66 -12.03
C ASP A 147 10.56 7.93 -13.19
N SER A 148 10.93 8.67 -14.22
CA SER A 148 11.59 8.16 -15.41
C SER A 148 12.92 7.46 -15.12
N ALA A 149 13.61 7.82 -14.03
CA ALA A 149 14.82 7.15 -13.58
C ALA A 149 14.56 5.67 -13.21
N CYS A 150 13.34 5.33 -12.79
CA CYS A 150 12.97 3.96 -12.43
C CYS A 150 12.85 3.02 -13.62
N ARG A 151 12.67 3.54 -14.82
CA ARG A 151 12.68 2.73 -16.05
C ARG A 151 13.98 1.97 -16.29
N LYS A 152 15.10 2.49 -15.78
CA LYS A 152 16.42 1.84 -15.89
C LYS A 152 16.54 0.55 -15.07
N LEU A 153 15.59 0.28 -14.19
CA LEU A 153 15.49 -0.97 -13.42
C LEU A 153 14.93 -2.13 -14.26
N CYS A 154 14.33 -1.81 -15.40
CA CYS A 154 13.62 -2.77 -16.22
C CYS A 154 14.30 -2.93 -17.58
N SER A 155 14.24 -4.17 -18.12
CA SER A 155 14.55 -4.45 -19.49
C SER A 155 13.39 -4.03 -20.41
N GLU A 156 13.71 -3.56 -21.60
CA GLU A 156 12.75 -3.23 -22.67
C GLU A 156 11.54 -2.38 -22.19
N ARG A 157 10.34 -2.98 -22.25
CA ARG A 157 9.06 -2.34 -21.91
C ARG A 157 8.53 -2.73 -20.54
N GLY A 158 9.33 -3.35 -19.68
CA GLY A 158 8.96 -3.65 -18.31
C GLY A 158 8.68 -2.37 -17.51
N SER A 159 7.74 -2.43 -16.59
CA SER A 159 7.44 -1.32 -15.67
C SER A 159 7.09 -1.85 -14.29
N LEU A 160 7.61 -1.18 -13.27
CA LEU A 160 7.25 -1.44 -11.88
C LEU A 160 5.98 -0.69 -11.43
N GLU A 161 5.35 0.09 -12.32
CA GLU A 161 4.15 0.86 -12.01
C GLU A 161 2.99 -0.05 -11.62
N GLY A 162 2.39 0.21 -10.45
CA GLY A 162 1.26 -0.55 -9.95
C GLY A 162 1.54 -1.99 -9.51
N VAL A 163 2.80 -2.43 -9.53
CA VAL A 163 3.15 -3.79 -9.09
C VAL A 163 2.86 -3.95 -7.60
N SER A 164 2.30 -5.10 -7.25
CA SER A 164 1.91 -5.46 -5.89
C SER A 164 2.67 -6.68 -5.41
N PHE A 165 3.17 -6.61 -4.19
CA PHE A 165 3.92 -7.69 -3.55
C PHE A 165 3.19 -8.14 -2.28
N PRO A 166 2.36 -9.20 -2.31
CA PRO A 166 1.77 -9.78 -1.12
C PRO A 166 2.84 -10.47 -0.27
N ARG A 167 2.72 -10.35 1.06
CA ARG A 167 3.65 -10.98 2.01
C ARG A 167 3.42 -12.48 2.08
N VAL A 168 4.49 -13.25 1.98
CA VAL A 168 4.47 -14.72 2.16
C VAL A 168 5.17 -15.16 3.43
N SER A 169 6.07 -14.35 3.98
CA SER A 169 6.74 -14.63 5.27
C SER A 169 7.16 -13.35 5.98
N ARG A 170 7.06 -13.35 7.30
CA ARG A 170 7.58 -12.28 8.19
C ARG A 170 8.99 -12.57 8.68
N GLU A 171 9.50 -13.76 8.41
CA GLU A 171 10.80 -14.22 8.91
C GLU A 171 11.95 -13.62 8.10
N ALA A 172 12.85 -12.91 8.80
CA ALA A 172 14.04 -12.33 8.17
C ALA A 172 14.95 -13.40 7.55
N SER A 173 15.03 -14.58 8.17
CA SER A 173 15.80 -15.73 7.67
C SER A 173 15.26 -16.23 6.32
N VAL A 174 13.93 -16.29 6.16
CA VAL A 174 13.27 -16.68 4.91
C VAL A 174 13.52 -15.63 3.83
N ALA A 175 13.47 -14.34 4.20
CA ALA A 175 13.78 -13.25 3.28
C ALA A 175 15.26 -13.28 2.86
N ALA A 176 16.18 -13.54 3.78
CA ALA A 176 17.61 -13.64 3.51
C ALA A 176 17.98 -14.83 2.62
N ALA A 177 17.26 -15.93 2.73
CA ALA A 177 17.45 -17.13 1.92
C ALA A 177 16.76 -17.04 0.54
N ALA A 178 16.07 -15.94 0.25
CA ALA A 178 15.38 -15.78 -1.03
C ALA A 178 16.39 -15.61 -2.17
N GLU A 179 16.22 -16.41 -3.21
CA GLU A 179 17.05 -16.36 -4.41
C GLU A 179 16.37 -15.58 -5.52
N ALA A 180 17.18 -14.79 -6.23
CA ALA A 180 16.79 -14.12 -7.46
C ALA A 180 16.63 -15.16 -8.59
N ARG A 181 15.87 -14.83 -9.62
CA ARG A 181 15.62 -15.69 -10.79
C ARG A 181 16.91 -16.09 -11.52
N GLY A 182 17.86 -15.18 -11.66
CA GLY A 182 19.16 -15.40 -12.28
C GLY A 182 20.18 -16.14 -11.39
N GLY A 183 19.77 -16.60 -10.20
CA GLY A 183 20.64 -17.16 -9.17
C GLY A 183 21.21 -16.09 -8.24
N GLY A 184 21.74 -16.53 -7.10
CA GLY A 184 22.23 -15.63 -6.07
C GLY A 184 21.16 -15.06 -5.16
N ALA A 185 21.57 -14.34 -4.11
CA ALA A 185 20.66 -13.78 -3.14
C ALA A 185 19.82 -12.64 -3.74
N LEU A 186 18.51 -12.68 -3.51
CA LEU A 186 17.60 -11.60 -3.91
C LEU A 186 17.88 -10.33 -3.09
N CYS A 187 17.98 -10.44 -1.77
CA CYS A 187 18.42 -9.36 -0.91
C CYS A 187 19.96 -9.28 -0.88
N PRO A 188 20.55 -8.06 -0.86
CA PRO A 188 22.00 -7.92 -0.70
C PRO A 188 22.42 -8.47 0.66
N ALA A 189 23.55 -9.17 0.70
CA ALA A 189 24.17 -9.61 1.95
C ALA A 189 24.52 -8.41 2.85
N ALA A 190 24.60 -8.67 4.16
CA ALA A 190 24.99 -7.64 5.14
C ALA A 190 26.47 -7.25 4.97
#